data_bcfbfde5168dfb42431c04d3f7a0a255
#
_entry.id   bcfbfde5168dfb42431c04d3f7a0a255
#
_cell.length_a   1.000
_cell.length_b   1.000
_cell.length_c   1.000
_cell.angle_alpha   90.00
_cell.angle_beta   90.00
_cell.angle_gamma   90.00
#
_symmetry.space_group_name_H-M   'P 1'
#
loop_
_entity.id
_entity.type
_entity.pdbx_description
1 polymer ?
#
loop_
_entity_poly.entity_id
_entity_poly.type
_entity_poly.pdbx_seq_one_letter_code
_entity_poly.pdbx_strand_id
1 'polypeptide(L)'
;MEAFWAGLDALLDPGVLIAILIGSLGGLAIGAVPGIGPAIAIAILLPATVFLDDLVSLVLLLGVYGSSMYGGAIPAILINTPGTPVNALTTYDGYAMTRRGEAARALSLAYSASFLGGCFSICLALVALMAFGPYLRDLGALFGQRDIFMAALLGAVLLIVAHRKTMGIATLLFALGFLIAMVGRQSMRDIDRFTFGIDYLFAGFNLIVVIVGIFAISQALFLLTGKDDDPPEARLKGTLFRG
;
A
#
# COMPACT_ATOMS: atom_id res chain seq x y z
N MET A 1 -19.97 25.05 -5.81
CA MET A 1 -19.39 25.97 -4.82
C MET A 1 -19.94 25.69 -3.42
N GLU A 2 -21.25 25.58 -3.24
CA GLU A 2 -21.88 25.28 -1.93
C GLU A 2 -21.38 23.96 -1.31
N ALA A 3 -21.28 22.89 -2.10
CA ALA A 3 -20.77 21.60 -1.63
C ALA A 3 -19.32 21.65 -1.15
N PHE A 4 -18.49 22.52 -1.72
CA PHE A 4 -17.11 22.71 -1.28
C PHE A 4 -17.05 23.38 0.10
N TRP A 5 -17.84 24.43 0.31
CA TRP A 5 -17.90 25.11 1.61
C TRP A 5 -18.51 24.22 2.68
N ALA A 6 -19.58 23.48 2.35
CA ALA A 6 -20.16 22.51 3.27
C ALA A 6 -19.15 21.40 3.66
N GLY A 7 -18.32 20.97 2.71
CA GLY A 7 -17.24 20.01 3.02
C GLY A 7 -16.15 20.60 3.92
N LEU A 8 -15.82 21.88 3.75
CA LEU A 8 -14.83 22.56 4.57
C LEU A 8 -15.35 22.75 6.01
N ASP A 9 -16.62 23.15 6.17
CA ASP A 9 -17.26 23.24 7.48
C ASP A 9 -17.32 21.89 8.19
N ALA A 10 -17.61 20.81 7.45
CA ALA A 10 -17.62 19.47 7.98
C ALA A 10 -16.25 19.01 8.51
N LEU A 11 -15.14 19.47 7.93
CA LEU A 11 -13.79 19.19 8.43
C LEU A 11 -13.50 19.81 9.80
N LEU A 12 -14.25 20.88 10.17
CA LEU A 12 -14.10 21.54 11.49
C LEU A 12 -14.92 20.87 12.58
N ASP A 13 -15.74 19.89 12.24
CA ASP A 13 -16.50 19.10 13.23
C ASP A 13 -15.54 18.33 14.15
N PRO A 14 -15.69 18.45 15.48
CA PRO A 14 -14.82 17.75 16.44
C PRO A 14 -14.80 16.23 16.25
N GLY A 15 -15.91 15.62 15.87
CA GLY A 15 -16.01 14.19 15.60
C GLY A 15 -15.16 13.79 14.40
N VAL A 16 -15.19 14.59 13.33
CA VAL A 16 -14.38 14.42 12.12
C VAL A 16 -12.90 14.58 12.42
N LEU A 17 -12.52 15.60 13.18
CA LEU A 17 -11.12 15.83 13.59
C LEU A 17 -10.56 14.66 14.42
N ILE A 18 -11.34 14.16 15.37
CA ILE A 18 -10.98 12.98 16.18
C ILE A 18 -10.85 11.74 15.28
N ALA A 19 -11.77 11.56 14.33
CA ALA A 19 -11.72 10.44 13.39
C ALA A 19 -10.46 10.49 12.50
N ILE A 20 -10.08 11.68 12.01
CA ILE A 20 -8.82 11.87 11.27
C ILE A 20 -7.64 11.46 12.14
N LEU A 21 -7.59 11.92 13.38
CA LEU A 21 -6.48 11.68 14.28
C LEU A 21 -6.34 10.20 14.66
N ILE A 22 -7.43 9.58 15.07
CA ILE A 22 -7.48 8.15 15.42
C ILE A 22 -7.20 7.29 14.19
N GLY A 23 -7.84 7.61 13.05
CA GLY A 23 -7.64 6.90 11.79
C GLY A 23 -6.19 6.98 11.32
N SER A 24 -5.59 8.17 11.38
CA SER A 24 -4.21 8.38 10.95
C SER A 24 -3.20 7.68 11.85
N LEU A 25 -3.32 7.79 13.15
CA LEU A 25 -2.42 7.13 14.11
C LEU A 25 -2.60 5.61 14.10
N GLY A 26 -3.85 5.16 14.14
CA GLY A 26 -4.18 3.72 14.10
C GLY A 26 -3.73 3.07 12.80
N GLY A 27 -4.01 3.71 11.66
CA GLY A 27 -3.57 3.21 10.36
C GLY A 27 -2.05 3.17 10.21
N LEU A 28 -1.33 4.19 10.71
CA LEU A 28 0.14 4.19 10.71
C LEU A 28 0.69 3.00 11.52
N ALA A 29 0.14 2.76 12.70
CA ALA A 29 0.55 1.64 13.56
C ALA A 29 0.25 0.29 12.91
N ILE A 30 -0.95 0.11 12.36
CA ILE A 30 -1.35 -1.13 11.68
C ILE A 30 -0.51 -1.36 10.43
N GLY A 31 -0.29 -0.33 9.61
CA GLY A 31 0.51 -0.40 8.40
C GLY A 31 1.98 -0.75 8.65
N ALA A 32 2.50 -0.40 9.83
CA ALA A 32 3.85 -0.77 10.24
C ALA A 32 4.00 -2.27 10.55
N VAL A 33 2.89 -3.01 10.69
CA VAL A 33 2.94 -4.46 10.87
C VAL A 33 3.01 -5.14 9.50
N PRO A 34 4.10 -5.88 9.20
CA PRO A 34 4.26 -6.55 7.92
C PRO A 34 3.08 -7.48 7.61
N GLY A 35 2.54 -7.33 6.41
CA GLY A 35 1.43 -8.16 5.93
C GLY A 35 0.03 -7.68 6.32
N ILE A 36 -0.14 -6.69 7.22
CA ILE A 36 -1.43 -6.09 7.53
C ILE A 36 -1.62 -4.85 6.67
N GLY A 37 -2.17 -5.06 5.48
CA GLY A 37 -2.46 -3.95 4.58
C GLY A 37 -3.73 -3.18 4.95
N PRO A 38 -3.99 -2.04 4.26
CA PRO A 38 -5.13 -1.17 4.54
C PRO A 38 -6.49 -1.89 4.43
N ALA A 39 -6.61 -2.86 3.55
CA ALA A 39 -7.86 -3.62 3.39
C ALA A 39 -8.23 -4.40 4.65
N ILE A 40 -7.24 -4.99 5.33
CA ILE A 40 -7.47 -5.73 6.58
C ILE A 40 -7.72 -4.76 7.72
N ALA A 41 -6.98 -3.66 7.79
CA ALA A 41 -7.21 -2.61 8.77
C ALA A 41 -8.66 -2.09 8.70
N ILE A 42 -9.15 -1.82 7.49
CA ILE A 42 -10.55 -1.43 7.25
C ILE A 42 -11.51 -2.55 7.66
N ALA A 43 -11.26 -3.80 7.27
CA ALA A 43 -12.15 -4.91 7.60
C ALA A 43 -12.28 -5.14 9.11
N ILE A 44 -11.22 -4.92 9.88
CA ILE A 44 -11.24 -5.01 11.36
C ILE A 44 -12.05 -3.86 11.96
N LEU A 45 -11.93 -2.66 11.42
CA LEU A 45 -12.55 -1.46 11.97
C LEU A 45 -13.99 -1.23 11.48
N LEU A 46 -14.35 -1.79 10.32
CA LEU A 46 -15.66 -1.60 9.71
C LEU A 46 -16.84 -1.92 10.65
N PRO A 47 -16.83 -3.01 11.44
CA PRO A 47 -17.93 -3.26 12.39
C PRO A 47 -18.08 -2.19 13.47
N ALA A 48 -16.98 -1.56 13.88
CA ALA A 48 -16.99 -0.49 14.88
C ALA A 48 -17.58 0.82 14.33
N THR A 49 -17.48 1.04 13.01
CA THR A 49 -18.00 2.27 12.38
C THR A 49 -19.53 2.32 12.30
N VAL A 50 -20.22 1.18 12.45
CA VAL A 50 -21.70 1.13 12.42
C VAL A 50 -22.34 1.99 13.55
N PHE A 51 -21.59 2.27 14.60
CA PHE A 51 -22.05 3.08 15.74
C PHE A 51 -21.69 4.57 15.61
N LEU A 52 -21.05 4.98 14.52
CA LEU A 52 -20.62 6.34 14.25
C LEU A 52 -21.49 6.96 13.14
N ASP A 53 -21.49 8.29 13.06
CA ASP A 53 -22.11 8.99 11.95
C ASP A 53 -21.41 8.64 10.63
N ASP A 54 -22.14 8.65 9.52
CA ASP A 54 -21.67 8.24 8.19
C ASP A 54 -20.38 8.98 7.77
N LEU A 55 -20.34 10.31 8.01
CA LEU A 55 -19.19 11.14 7.66
C LEU A 55 -17.97 10.80 8.53
N VAL A 56 -18.18 10.64 9.83
CA VAL A 56 -17.13 10.29 10.80
C VAL A 56 -16.56 8.92 10.48
N SER A 57 -17.42 7.95 10.15
CA SER A 57 -17.06 6.60 9.73
C SER A 57 -16.21 6.60 8.47
N LEU A 58 -16.64 7.34 7.45
CA LEU A 58 -15.94 7.46 6.18
C LEU A 58 -14.55 8.07 6.38
N VAL A 59 -14.46 9.15 7.13
CA VAL A 59 -13.21 9.86 7.40
C VAL A 59 -12.25 9.00 8.23
N LEU A 60 -12.76 8.26 9.23
CA LEU A 60 -11.97 7.31 10.01
C LEU A 60 -11.34 6.24 9.11
N LEU A 61 -12.14 5.60 8.26
CA LEU A 61 -11.68 4.53 7.38
C LEU A 61 -10.72 5.03 6.30
N LEU A 62 -10.95 6.22 5.74
CA LEU A 62 -10.03 6.87 4.80
C LEU A 62 -8.71 7.25 5.48
N GLY A 63 -8.77 7.74 6.71
CA GLY A 63 -7.59 8.02 7.53
C GLY A 63 -6.74 6.77 7.76
N VAL A 64 -7.39 5.66 8.14
CA VAL A 64 -6.72 4.35 8.30
C VAL A 64 -6.12 3.87 6.98
N TYR A 65 -6.87 3.97 5.89
CA TYR A 65 -6.39 3.57 4.56
C TYR A 65 -5.13 4.32 4.16
N GLY A 66 -5.19 5.65 4.16
CA GLY A 66 -4.08 6.51 3.74
C GLY A 66 -2.85 6.32 4.63
N SER A 67 -3.02 6.39 5.95
CA SER A 67 -1.90 6.32 6.88
C SER A 67 -1.28 4.92 6.99
N SER A 68 -2.03 3.85 6.75
CA SER A 68 -1.44 2.50 6.71
C SER A 68 -0.48 2.31 5.53
N MET A 69 -0.71 2.99 4.41
CA MET A 69 0.23 3.02 3.29
C MET A 69 1.57 3.66 3.69
N TYR A 70 1.51 4.74 4.49
CA TYR A 70 2.71 5.38 5.05
C TYR A 70 3.41 4.46 6.06
N GLY A 71 2.63 3.86 6.97
CA GLY A 71 3.15 2.95 8.00
C GLY A 71 3.95 1.80 7.41
N GLY A 72 3.51 1.26 6.26
CA GLY A 72 4.17 0.16 5.57
C GLY A 72 5.58 0.45 5.07
N ALA A 73 5.97 1.72 4.96
CA ALA A 73 7.34 2.10 4.60
C ALA A 73 8.33 1.88 5.75
N ILE A 74 7.88 1.91 7.01
CA ILE A 74 8.75 1.74 8.19
C ILE A 74 9.47 0.40 8.15
N PRO A 75 8.77 -0.74 8.16
CA PRO A 75 9.43 -2.04 8.13
C PRO A 75 10.13 -2.32 6.80
N ALA A 76 9.65 -1.75 5.68
CA ALA A 76 10.33 -1.84 4.39
C ALA A 76 11.75 -1.23 4.45
N ILE A 77 11.88 -0.06 5.07
CA ILE A 77 13.15 0.66 5.19
C ILE A 77 14.04 0.06 6.28
N LEU A 78 13.48 -0.30 7.43
CA LEU A 78 14.27 -0.70 8.60
C LEU A 78 14.69 -2.17 8.58
N ILE A 79 13.80 -3.07 8.15
CA ILE A 79 14.00 -4.53 8.24
C ILE A 79 13.80 -5.27 6.91
N ASN A 80 13.82 -4.56 5.79
CA ASN A 80 13.67 -5.14 4.44
C ASN A 80 12.37 -5.96 4.24
N THR A 81 11.35 -5.68 5.02
CA THR A 81 10.07 -6.40 4.96
C THR A 81 8.94 -5.38 4.79
N PRO A 82 8.33 -5.27 3.60
CA PRO A 82 7.32 -4.26 3.37
C PRO A 82 6.08 -4.51 4.22
N GLY A 83 5.54 -3.48 4.86
CA GLY A 83 4.28 -3.55 5.60
C GLY A 83 3.09 -3.73 4.67
N THR A 84 3.14 -3.10 3.51
CA THR A 84 2.11 -3.21 2.48
C THR A 84 2.75 -3.51 1.12
N PRO A 85 2.00 -4.10 0.16
CA PRO A 85 2.53 -4.41 -1.18
C PRO A 85 3.11 -3.20 -1.91
N VAL A 86 2.53 -2.02 -1.70
CA VAL A 86 2.96 -0.75 -2.34
C VAL A 86 4.38 -0.38 -1.90
N ASN A 87 4.76 -0.73 -0.69
CA ASN A 87 6.09 -0.44 -0.13
C ASN A 87 7.16 -1.48 -0.51
N ALA A 88 6.84 -2.48 -1.33
CA ALA A 88 7.81 -3.48 -1.75
C ALA A 88 9.01 -2.86 -2.49
N LEU A 89 8.78 -1.83 -3.33
CA LEU A 89 9.87 -1.13 -4.02
C LEU A 89 10.71 -0.26 -3.09
N THR A 90 10.13 0.20 -1.98
CA THR A 90 10.85 1.02 -0.99
C THR A 90 11.96 0.23 -0.28
N THR A 91 11.88 -1.10 -0.28
CA THR A 91 12.93 -1.95 0.30
C THR A 91 14.26 -1.81 -0.45
N TYR A 92 14.24 -1.63 -1.77
CA TYR A 92 15.47 -1.57 -2.59
C TYR A 92 16.40 -0.44 -2.17
N ASP A 93 15.89 0.78 -2.15
CA ASP A 93 16.70 1.96 -1.85
C ASP A 93 16.71 2.25 -0.34
N GLY A 94 15.57 2.11 0.32
CA GLY A 94 15.39 2.43 1.73
C GLY A 94 16.20 1.52 2.65
N TYR A 95 16.13 0.22 2.46
CA TYR A 95 16.92 -0.73 3.25
C TYR A 95 18.43 -0.63 2.94
N ALA A 96 18.79 -0.39 1.67
CA ALA A 96 20.18 -0.15 1.31
C ALA A 96 20.76 1.10 2.02
N MET A 97 19.96 2.15 2.25
CA MET A 97 20.37 3.31 3.06
C MET A 97 20.47 2.94 4.54
N THR A 98 19.55 2.14 5.06
CA THR A 98 19.57 1.65 6.45
C THR A 98 20.84 0.85 6.72
N ARG A 99 21.26 -0.03 5.82
CA ARG A 99 22.53 -0.76 5.92
C ARG A 99 23.77 0.14 5.93
N ARG A 100 23.68 1.35 5.40
CA ARG A 100 24.72 2.38 5.46
C ARG A 100 24.65 3.24 6.73
N GLY A 101 23.71 2.97 7.64
CA GLY A 101 23.48 3.75 8.86
C GLY A 101 22.64 5.02 8.63
N GLU A 102 22.03 5.19 7.45
CA GLU A 102 21.25 6.36 7.05
C GLU A 102 19.72 6.12 7.17
N ALA A 103 19.27 5.29 8.11
CA ALA A 103 17.86 4.94 8.27
C ALA A 103 16.94 6.16 8.49
N ALA A 104 17.35 7.11 9.32
CA ALA A 104 16.59 8.33 9.58
C ALA A 104 16.42 9.17 8.29
N ARG A 105 17.47 9.25 7.48
CA ARG A 105 17.44 9.96 6.20
C ARG A 105 16.51 9.26 5.20
N ALA A 106 16.57 7.93 5.13
CA ALA A 106 15.69 7.16 4.25
C ALA A 106 14.21 7.37 4.61
N LEU A 107 13.87 7.31 5.92
CA LEU A 107 12.52 7.59 6.40
C LEU A 107 12.10 9.03 6.10
N SER A 108 12.95 10.02 6.37
CA SER A 108 12.63 11.42 6.12
C SER A 108 12.38 11.70 4.64
N LEU A 109 13.18 11.13 3.74
CA LEU A 109 12.99 11.25 2.29
C LEU A 109 11.68 10.60 1.82
N ALA A 110 11.39 9.37 2.30
CA ALA A 110 10.16 8.68 1.95
C ALA A 110 8.92 9.46 2.39
N TYR A 111 8.91 9.94 3.64
CA TYR A 111 7.77 10.66 4.18
C TYR A 111 7.61 12.06 3.61
N SER A 112 8.70 12.82 3.43
CA SER A 112 8.63 14.15 2.83
C SER A 112 8.21 14.09 1.37
N ALA A 113 8.72 13.15 0.59
CA ALA A 113 8.30 12.95 -0.79
C ALA A 113 6.82 12.56 -0.88
N SER A 114 6.36 11.65 -0.02
CA SER A 114 4.96 11.24 0.05
C SER A 114 4.05 12.39 0.48
N PHE A 115 4.46 13.20 1.46
CA PHE A 115 3.71 14.37 1.91
C PHE A 115 3.56 15.41 0.80
N LEU A 116 4.67 15.78 0.16
CA LEU A 116 4.65 16.74 -0.95
C LEU A 116 3.83 16.23 -2.14
N GLY A 117 4.01 14.96 -2.50
CA GLY A 117 3.23 14.30 -3.54
C GLY A 117 1.73 14.25 -3.20
N GLY A 118 1.39 13.97 -1.94
CA GLY A 118 0.02 13.97 -1.44
C GLY A 118 -0.63 15.36 -1.52
N CYS A 119 0.07 16.40 -1.03
CA CYS A 119 -0.42 17.78 -1.13
C CYS A 119 -0.64 18.20 -2.58
N PHE A 120 0.32 17.91 -3.46
CA PHE A 120 0.18 18.20 -4.89
C PHE A 120 -1.00 17.45 -5.52
N SER A 121 -1.16 16.17 -5.20
CA SER A 121 -2.25 15.32 -5.67
C SER A 121 -3.62 15.86 -5.24
N ILE A 122 -3.76 16.27 -3.99
CA ILE A 122 -5.01 16.86 -3.48
C ILE A 122 -5.34 18.16 -4.21
N CYS A 123 -4.36 19.05 -4.36
CA CYS A 123 -4.57 20.30 -5.11
C CYS A 123 -4.99 20.03 -6.57
N LEU A 124 -4.30 19.08 -7.23
CA LEU A 124 -4.62 18.70 -8.60
C LEU A 124 -6.02 18.07 -8.69
N ALA A 125 -6.37 17.20 -7.75
CA ALA A 125 -7.68 16.55 -7.70
C ALA A 125 -8.82 17.57 -7.49
N LEU A 126 -8.62 18.55 -6.60
CA LEU A 126 -9.60 19.63 -6.38
C LEU A 126 -9.80 20.48 -7.65
N VAL A 127 -8.71 20.87 -8.31
CA VAL A 127 -8.76 21.61 -9.57
C VAL A 127 -9.48 20.79 -10.65
N ALA A 128 -9.13 19.52 -10.79
CA ALA A 128 -9.77 18.62 -11.75
C ALA A 128 -11.26 18.43 -11.45
N LEU A 129 -11.64 18.27 -10.19
CA LEU A 129 -13.03 18.13 -9.77
C LEU A 129 -13.84 19.41 -10.06
N MET A 130 -13.26 20.59 -9.79
CA MET A 130 -13.91 21.86 -10.06
C MET A 130 -14.08 22.12 -11.56
N ALA A 131 -13.05 21.78 -12.38
CA ALA A 131 -13.06 22.03 -13.83
C ALA A 131 -13.88 20.98 -14.58
N PHE A 132 -13.78 19.72 -14.21
CA PHE A 132 -14.30 18.58 -14.97
C PHE A 132 -15.35 17.75 -14.23
N GLY A 133 -15.74 18.13 -13.00
CA GLY A 133 -16.66 17.36 -12.16
C GLY A 133 -17.92 16.85 -12.88
N PRO A 134 -18.64 17.68 -13.67
CA PRO A 134 -19.79 17.24 -14.44
C PRO A 134 -19.48 16.14 -15.48
N TYR A 135 -18.27 16.16 -16.04
CA TYR A 135 -17.82 15.23 -17.09
C TYR A 135 -17.16 13.97 -16.54
N LEU A 136 -16.72 13.96 -15.27
CA LEU A 136 -16.03 12.81 -14.66
C LEU A 136 -16.90 11.56 -14.62
N ARG A 137 -18.20 11.73 -14.45
CA ARG A 137 -19.17 10.63 -14.47
C ARG A 137 -19.22 9.96 -15.84
N ASP A 138 -19.26 10.75 -16.90
CA ASP A 138 -19.32 10.25 -18.27
C ASP A 138 -17.99 9.64 -18.71
N LEU A 139 -16.87 10.26 -18.29
CA LEU A 139 -15.52 9.69 -18.47
C LEU A 139 -15.38 8.34 -17.77
N GLY A 140 -15.88 8.20 -16.52
CA GLY A 140 -15.85 6.93 -15.80
C GLY A 140 -16.62 5.81 -16.51
N ALA A 141 -17.71 6.15 -17.17
CA ALA A 141 -18.51 5.20 -17.95
C ALA A 141 -17.83 4.72 -19.24
N LEU A 142 -16.82 5.45 -19.74
CA LEU A 142 -16.04 5.06 -20.92
C LEU A 142 -15.05 3.93 -20.61
N PHE A 143 -14.60 3.81 -19.33
CA PHE A 143 -13.64 2.79 -18.91
C PHE A 143 -14.35 1.48 -18.56
N GLY A 144 -14.23 0.50 -19.41
CA GLY A 144 -14.75 -0.84 -19.18
C GLY A 144 -13.73 -1.81 -18.56
N GLN A 145 -14.18 -3.02 -18.28
CA GLN A 145 -13.33 -4.09 -17.75
C GLN A 145 -12.13 -4.42 -18.66
N ARG A 146 -12.28 -4.20 -19.97
CA ARG A 146 -11.21 -4.41 -20.95
C ARG A 146 -10.09 -3.39 -20.80
N ASP A 147 -10.45 -2.13 -20.53
CA ASP A 147 -9.48 -1.03 -20.37
C ASP A 147 -8.68 -1.20 -19.09
N ILE A 148 -9.34 -1.64 -18.01
CA ILE A 148 -8.68 -2.00 -16.74
C ILE A 148 -7.68 -3.14 -16.95
N PHE A 149 -8.07 -4.18 -17.71
CA PHE A 149 -7.17 -5.30 -18.05
C PHE A 149 -5.96 -4.81 -18.87
N MET A 150 -6.17 -3.96 -19.87
CA MET A 150 -5.09 -3.41 -20.68
C MET A 150 -4.16 -2.52 -19.87
N ALA A 151 -4.70 -1.72 -18.95
CA ALA A 151 -3.90 -0.90 -18.04
C ALA A 151 -3.05 -1.78 -17.10
N ALA A 152 -3.62 -2.84 -16.55
CA ALA A 152 -2.88 -3.79 -15.73
C ALA A 152 -1.78 -4.51 -16.51
N LEU A 153 -2.07 -4.93 -17.74
CA LEU A 153 -1.09 -5.55 -18.64
C LEU A 153 0.05 -4.59 -18.98
N LEU A 154 -0.27 -3.32 -19.27
CA LEU A 154 0.74 -2.29 -19.51
C LEU A 154 1.64 -2.11 -18.28
N GLY A 155 1.07 -2.04 -17.08
CA GLY A 155 1.82 -1.96 -15.83
C GLY A 155 2.77 -3.13 -15.64
N ALA A 156 2.31 -4.36 -15.94
CA ALA A 156 3.14 -5.56 -15.90
C ALA A 156 4.32 -5.51 -16.88
N VAL A 157 4.05 -5.10 -18.12
CA VAL A 157 5.10 -4.95 -19.16
C VAL A 157 6.11 -3.89 -18.74
N LEU A 158 5.66 -2.74 -18.24
CA LEU A 158 6.55 -1.68 -17.76
C LEU A 158 7.43 -2.16 -16.60
N LEU A 159 6.89 -2.95 -15.69
CA LEU A 159 7.65 -3.53 -14.58
C LEU A 159 8.75 -4.47 -15.08
N ILE A 160 8.44 -5.35 -16.05
CA ILE A 160 9.43 -6.25 -16.67
C ILE A 160 10.52 -5.44 -17.40
N VAL A 161 10.13 -4.43 -18.18
CA VAL A 161 11.05 -3.58 -18.94
C VAL A 161 11.92 -2.73 -18.02
N ALA A 162 11.43 -2.31 -16.86
CA ALA A 162 12.24 -1.60 -15.86
C ALA A 162 13.45 -2.42 -15.40
N HIS A 163 13.34 -3.75 -15.40
CA HIS A 163 14.41 -4.68 -15.03
C HIS A 163 15.24 -5.14 -16.26
N ARG A 164 15.67 -4.21 -17.11
CA ARG A 164 16.35 -4.49 -18.39
C ARG A 164 17.52 -5.47 -18.29
N LYS A 165 18.31 -5.43 -17.20
CA LYS A 165 19.48 -6.30 -17.03
C LYS A 165 19.11 -7.76 -16.72
N THR A 166 17.92 -7.98 -16.17
CA THR A 166 17.44 -9.30 -15.71
C THR A 166 16.05 -9.61 -16.26
N MET A 167 15.76 -9.12 -17.47
CA MET A 167 14.42 -9.17 -18.08
C MET A 167 13.85 -10.60 -18.15
N GLY A 168 14.68 -11.59 -18.47
CA GLY A 168 14.25 -13.00 -18.50
C GLY A 168 13.81 -13.51 -17.14
N ILE A 169 14.57 -13.19 -16.08
CA ILE A 169 14.21 -13.57 -14.69
C ILE A 169 12.96 -12.81 -14.25
N ALA A 170 12.85 -11.52 -14.56
CA ALA A 170 11.68 -10.70 -14.23
C ALA A 170 10.41 -11.27 -14.89
N THR A 171 10.49 -11.67 -16.15
CA THR A 171 9.36 -12.30 -16.88
C THR A 171 8.98 -13.63 -16.24
N LEU A 172 9.94 -14.46 -15.89
CA LEU A 172 9.70 -15.76 -15.26
C LEU A 172 9.04 -15.58 -13.88
N LEU A 173 9.57 -14.67 -13.05
CA LEU A 173 8.99 -14.36 -11.74
C LEU A 173 7.58 -13.76 -11.85
N PHE A 174 7.35 -12.90 -12.84
CA PHE A 174 6.02 -12.37 -13.13
C PHE A 174 5.04 -13.49 -13.52
N ALA A 175 5.44 -14.37 -14.42
CA ALA A 175 4.61 -15.50 -14.83
C ALA A 175 4.29 -16.44 -13.66
N LEU A 176 5.26 -16.70 -12.79
CA LEU A 176 5.09 -17.52 -11.59
C LEU A 176 4.12 -16.86 -10.60
N GLY A 177 4.28 -15.56 -10.35
CA GLY A 177 3.36 -14.79 -9.50
C GLY A 177 1.94 -14.76 -10.07
N PHE A 178 1.81 -14.63 -11.38
CA PHE A 178 0.53 -14.68 -12.07
C PHE A 178 -0.15 -16.05 -11.94
N LEU A 179 0.61 -17.15 -12.08
CA LEU A 179 0.08 -18.51 -11.88
C LEU A 179 -0.39 -18.72 -10.43
N ILE A 180 0.38 -18.27 -9.44
CA ILE A 180 -0.01 -18.33 -8.02
C ILE A 180 -1.30 -17.53 -7.78
N ALA A 181 -1.42 -16.34 -8.37
CA ALA A 181 -2.61 -15.50 -8.24
C ALA A 181 -3.86 -16.09 -8.91
N MET A 182 -3.69 -17.03 -9.86
CA MET A 182 -4.82 -17.71 -10.51
C MET A 182 -5.43 -18.85 -9.68
N VAL A 183 -4.76 -19.29 -8.62
CA VAL A 183 -5.26 -20.36 -7.75
C VAL A 183 -6.42 -19.86 -6.91
N GLY A 184 -7.53 -20.57 -6.89
CA GLY A 184 -8.70 -20.25 -6.07
C GLY A 184 -10.00 -20.27 -6.85
N ARG A 185 -11.08 -19.92 -6.16
CA ARG A 185 -12.42 -19.84 -6.73
C ARG A 185 -12.71 -18.46 -7.28
N GLN A 186 -13.18 -18.39 -8.50
CA GLN A 186 -13.59 -17.13 -9.10
C GLN A 186 -14.99 -16.73 -8.62
N SER A 187 -15.08 -15.66 -7.84
CA SER A 187 -16.31 -15.19 -7.19
C SER A 187 -17.48 -14.90 -8.15
N MET A 188 -17.21 -14.54 -9.42
CA MET A 188 -18.25 -14.18 -10.39
C MET A 188 -18.87 -15.38 -11.12
N ARG A 189 -18.17 -16.50 -11.22
CA ARG A 189 -18.61 -17.66 -12.03
C ARG A 189 -18.62 -18.97 -11.25
N ASP A 190 -18.23 -18.95 -9.99
CA ASP A 190 -18.12 -20.13 -9.11
C ASP A 190 -17.32 -21.29 -9.74
N ILE A 191 -16.24 -20.92 -10.48
CA ILE A 191 -15.36 -21.86 -11.16
C ILE A 191 -14.08 -21.99 -10.35
N ASP A 192 -13.75 -23.21 -9.98
CA ASP A 192 -12.51 -23.54 -9.28
C ASP A 192 -11.35 -23.59 -10.28
N ARG A 193 -10.25 -22.86 -9.96
CA ARG A 193 -9.03 -22.82 -10.76
C ARG A 193 -7.86 -23.34 -9.94
N PHE A 194 -7.21 -24.38 -10.44
CA PHE A 194 -6.00 -24.98 -9.84
C PHE A 194 -6.15 -25.32 -8.35
N THR A 195 -7.36 -25.67 -7.92
CA THR A 195 -7.64 -26.05 -6.52
C THR A 195 -7.37 -27.51 -6.24
N PHE A 196 -7.29 -28.35 -7.29
CA PHE A 196 -7.03 -29.79 -7.21
C PHE A 196 -7.93 -30.55 -6.20
N GLY A 197 -9.11 -29.98 -5.89
CA GLY A 197 -10.03 -30.55 -4.92
C GLY A 197 -9.61 -30.36 -3.45
N ILE A 198 -8.66 -29.48 -3.18
CA ILE A 198 -8.17 -29.17 -1.83
C ILE A 198 -8.94 -27.93 -1.32
N ASP A 199 -9.69 -28.10 -0.23
CA ASP A 199 -10.56 -27.06 0.34
C ASP A 199 -9.79 -25.76 0.70
N TYR A 200 -8.57 -25.88 1.20
CA TYR A 200 -7.72 -24.73 1.51
C TYR A 200 -7.37 -23.87 0.29
N LEU A 201 -7.36 -24.43 -0.91
CA LEU A 201 -7.04 -23.71 -2.13
C LEU A 201 -8.25 -22.99 -2.74
N PHE A 202 -9.49 -23.22 -2.25
CA PHE A 202 -10.66 -22.51 -2.74
C PHE A 202 -10.60 -21.00 -2.42
N ALA A 203 -10.04 -20.63 -1.28
CA ALA A 203 -9.81 -19.23 -0.91
C ALA A 203 -8.65 -18.57 -1.68
N GLY A 204 -7.88 -19.34 -2.45
CA GLY A 204 -6.65 -18.90 -3.08
C GLY A 204 -5.52 -18.65 -2.07
N PHE A 205 -4.39 -18.14 -2.56
CA PHE A 205 -3.29 -17.73 -1.69
C PHE A 205 -3.57 -16.35 -1.12
N ASN A 206 -3.59 -16.24 0.21
CA ASN A 206 -3.72 -14.96 0.86
C ASN A 206 -2.47 -14.10 0.59
N LEU A 207 -2.67 -12.90 0.05
CA LEU A 207 -1.59 -11.98 -0.34
C LEU A 207 -0.64 -11.68 0.83
N ILE A 208 -1.17 -11.59 2.06
CA ILE A 208 -0.37 -11.35 3.27
C ILE A 208 0.62 -12.48 3.50
N VAL A 209 0.12 -13.72 3.43
CA VAL A 209 0.96 -14.92 3.63
C VAL A 209 2.07 -14.98 2.58
N VAL A 210 1.75 -14.63 1.34
CA VAL A 210 2.73 -14.56 0.24
C VAL A 210 3.79 -13.49 0.51
N ILE A 211 3.38 -12.28 0.93
CA ILE A 211 4.32 -11.19 1.23
C ILE A 211 5.22 -11.56 2.41
N VAL A 212 4.64 -12.01 3.52
CA VAL A 212 5.41 -12.44 4.69
C VAL A 212 6.35 -13.60 4.33
N GLY A 213 5.87 -14.56 3.53
CA GLY A 213 6.69 -15.69 3.08
C GLY A 213 7.88 -15.22 2.23
N ILE A 214 7.66 -14.39 1.23
CA ILE A 214 8.73 -13.95 0.32
C ILE A 214 9.71 -13.02 1.03
N PHE A 215 9.25 -12.04 1.78
CA PHE A 215 10.12 -11.01 2.36
C PHE A 215 10.64 -11.40 3.75
N ALA A 216 9.76 -11.69 4.71
CA ALA A 216 10.18 -11.92 6.09
C ALA A 216 10.94 -13.25 6.26
N ILE A 217 10.46 -14.35 5.68
CA ILE A 217 11.14 -15.65 5.77
C ILE A 217 12.45 -15.60 4.99
N SER A 218 12.46 -15.00 3.79
CA SER A 218 13.68 -14.83 3.00
C SER A 218 14.74 -14.05 3.78
N GLN A 219 14.33 -12.93 4.42
CA GLN A 219 15.24 -12.12 5.23
C GLN A 219 15.74 -12.89 6.47
N ALA A 220 14.87 -13.63 7.15
CA ALA A 220 15.26 -14.45 8.29
C ALA A 220 16.28 -15.53 7.91
N LEU A 221 16.07 -16.21 6.78
CA LEU A 221 17.01 -17.20 6.26
C LEU A 221 18.36 -16.58 5.89
N PHE A 222 18.32 -15.36 5.31
CA PHE A 222 19.52 -14.64 4.96
C PHE A 222 20.35 -14.27 6.19
N LEU A 223 19.71 -13.79 7.25
CA LEU A 223 20.36 -13.48 8.53
C LEU A 223 20.91 -14.74 9.22
N LEU A 224 20.20 -15.87 9.15
CA LEU A 224 20.66 -17.13 9.72
C LEU A 224 21.88 -17.72 9.00
N THR A 225 22.03 -17.43 7.71
CA THR A 225 23.21 -17.91 6.94
C THR A 225 24.49 -17.12 7.23
N GLY A 226 24.43 -16.06 8.05
CA GLY A 226 25.59 -15.30 8.52
C GLY A 226 26.37 -14.58 7.39
N LYS A 227 25.75 -14.40 6.22
CA LYS A 227 26.35 -13.72 5.07
C LYS A 227 26.19 -12.18 5.12
N ASP A 228 25.49 -11.70 6.13
CA ASP A 228 25.39 -10.26 6.38
C ASP A 228 26.46 -9.86 7.40
N ASP A 229 27.35 -8.95 7.02
CA ASP A 229 28.03 -8.11 7.97
C ASP A 229 26.94 -7.40 8.79
N ASP A 230 26.99 -7.46 10.11
CA ASP A 230 26.00 -6.86 11.02
C ASP A 230 25.60 -5.48 10.49
N PRO A 231 24.32 -5.23 10.22
CA PRO A 231 23.89 -3.91 9.79
C PRO A 231 24.33 -2.93 10.89
N PRO A 232 24.99 -1.83 10.54
CA PRO A 232 25.33 -0.83 11.55
C PRO A 232 24.04 -0.47 12.29
N GLU A 233 24.06 -0.55 13.63
CA GLU A 233 22.91 -0.23 14.47
C GLU A 233 22.21 1.02 13.89
N ALA A 234 20.94 0.89 13.54
CA ALA A 234 20.16 1.97 12.98
C ALA A 234 20.00 3.06 14.04
N ARG A 235 21.06 3.87 14.20
CA ARG A 235 21.05 5.01 15.12
C ARG A 235 20.17 6.07 14.48
N LEU A 236 18.95 6.21 14.98
CA LEU A 236 18.06 7.34 14.68
C LEU A 236 18.63 8.64 15.30
N LYS A 237 19.94 8.89 15.08
CA LYS A 237 20.61 10.13 15.47
C LYS A 237 20.47 11.13 14.34
N GLY A 238 19.46 11.95 14.40
CA GLY A 238 19.26 13.09 13.51
C GLY A 238 17.85 13.65 13.63
N THR A 239 17.72 14.93 13.51
CA THR A 239 16.42 15.58 13.34
C THR A 239 15.83 15.12 12.01
N LEU A 240 14.60 14.58 12.01
CA LEU A 240 13.84 14.07 10.87
C LEU A 240 13.72 15.06 9.68
N PHE A 241 14.16 16.32 9.86
CA PHE A 241 14.02 17.42 8.91
C PHE A 241 15.36 18.06 8.46
N ARG A 242 16.52 17.49 8.78
CA ARG A 242 17.80 17.91 8.21
C ARG A 242 18.28 16.87 7.21
N GLY A 243 17.86 17.03 5.96
CA GLY A 243 18.40 16.39 4.78
C GLY A 243 19.25 17.37 4.00
#